data_6673592b05bff7f0534523ae9162aa14
#
_entry.id   6673592b05bff7f0534523ae9162aa14
#
_cell.length_a   1.000
_cell.length_b   1.000
_cell.length_c   1.000
_cell.angle_alpha   90.00
_cell.angle_beta   90.00
_cell.angle_gamma   90.00
#
_symmetry.space_group_name_H-M   'P 1'
#
loop_
_entity.id
_entity.type
_entity.pdbx_description
1 polymer ?
#
loop_
_entity_poly.entity_id
_entity_poly.type
_entity_poly.pdbx_seq_one_letter_code
_entity_poly.pdbx_strand_id
1 'polypeptide(L)'
;MKKQFLWLVIFIFCLCPMMTKAQIFMPIISYYNSFTYHYGMQNWCCTQDDRGIMYFANNNGVLSYDGYSWRTIALPSKGLVRSILADGDRIYVGSYTDFGYFVRDEWGKMVYHSLWPKKYQSHNDEIWNIVKGADGHIYFQSFCSYFVYDGKKVTPYFIKEHLPLWFFQTGGQLYAQLISDGLCRVSKTYY
;
A
#
# COMPACT_ATOMS: atom_id res chain seq x y z
N MET A 1 -23.00 3.37 -64.90
CA MET A 1 -21.91 4.30 -64.50
C MET A 1 -22.18 4.99 -63.12
N LYS A 2 -23.29 5.70 -62.88
CA LYS A 2 -23.53 6.41 -61.60
C LYS A 2 -23.54 5.52 -60.32
N LYS A 3 -24.09 4.30 -60.38
CA LYS A 3 -24.10 3.38 -59.22
C LYS A 3 -22.71 2.82 -58.89
N GLN A 4 -21.90 2.53 -59.88
CA GLN A 4 -20.52 2.04 -59.67
C GLN A 4 -19.62 3.12 -59.06
N PHE A 5 -19.80 4.36 -59.49
CA PHE A 5 -19.10 5.49 -58.91
C PHE A 5 -19.48 5.73 -57.44
N LEU A 6 -20.77 5.57 -57.09
CA LEU A 6 -21.23 5.68 -55.72
C LEU A 6 -20.60 4.61 -54.81
N TRP A 7 -20.54 3.37 -55.26
CA TRP A 7 -19.89 2.29 -54.51
C TRP A 7 -18.39 2.50 -54.32
N LEU A 8 -17.70 3.06 -55.31
CA LEU A 8 -16.29 3.41 -55.22
C LEU A 8 -16.04 4.50 -54.17
N VAL A 9 -16.89 5.53 -54.12
CA VAL A 9 -16.81 6.60 -53.11
C VAL A 9 -17.06 6.08 -51.71
N ILE A 10 -18.07 5.21 -51.51
CA ILE A 10 -18.34 4.58 -50.24
C ILE A 10 -17.16 3.70 -49.79
N PHE A 11 -16.56 2.94 -50.70
CA PHE A 11 -15.40 2.11 -50.40
C PHE A 11 -14.17 2.95 -49.97
N ILE A 12 -13.90 4.06 -50.64
CA ILE A 12 -12.84 5.00 -50.27
C ILE A 12 -13.12 5.62 -48.89
N PHE A 13 -14.37 5.97 -48.60
CA PHE A 13 -14.76 6.54 -47.29
C PHE A 13 -14.64 5.52 -46.14
N CYS A 14 -14.91 4.23 -46.41
CA CYS A 14 -14.73 3.15 -45.44
C CYS A 14 -13.25 2.82 -45.17
N LEU A 15 -12.35 3.12 -46.09
CA LEU A 15 -10.90 2.95 -45.91
C LEU A 15 -10.23 4.10 -45.14
N CYS A 16 -10.87 5.27 -45.05
CA CYS A 16 -10.35 6.44 -44.34
C CYS A 16 -10.11 6.22 -42.84
N PRO A 17 -10.96 5.51 -42.08
CA PRO A 17 -10.73 5.28 -40.66
C PRO A 17 -9.58 4.31 -40.34
N MET A 18 -9.08 3.55 -41.34
CA MET A 18 -7.93 2.66 -41.11
C MET A 18 -6.58 3.37 -41.05
N MET A 19 -6.54 4.67 -41.32
CA MET A 19 -5.33 5.49 -41.23
C MET A 19 -5.19 6.25 -39.91
N THR A 20 -6.02 5.98 -38.89
CA THR A 20 -5.83 6.55 -37.57
C THR A 20 -4.57 5.96 -36.96
N LYS A 21 -3.49 6.71 -36.97
CA LYS A 21 -2.30 6.40 -36.17
C LYS A 21 -2.74 6.41 -34.74
N ALA A 22 -2.69 5.27 -34.06
CA ALA A 22 -2.80 5.22 -32.61
C ALA A 22 -1.69 6.10 -32.05
N GLN A 23 -2.04 7.24 -31.46
CA GLN A 23 -1.09 8.03 -30.71
C GLN A 23 -0.66 7.19 -29.50
N ILE A 24 0.61 6.80 -29.48
CA ILE A 24 1.20 6.18 -28.30
C ILE A 24 1.22 7.30 -27.24
N PHE A 25 0.28 7.23 -26.29
CA PHE A 25 0.27 8.11 -25.14
C PHE A 25 1.46 7.70 -24.24
N MET A 26 2.53 8.45 -24.29
CA MET A 26 3.63 8.27 -23.36
C MET A 26 3.28 9.00 -22.06
N PRO A 27 3.21 8.31 -20.93
CA PRO A 27 2.95 8.97 -19.64
C PRO A 27 4.10 9.94 -19.33
N ILE A 28 3.76 11.06 -18.71
CA ILE A 28 4.76 11.97 -18.15
C ILE A 28 5.42 11.27 -16.96
N ILE A 29 6.72 11.04 -17.05
CA ILE A 29 7.49 10.40 -15.98
C ILE A 29 8.31 11.46 -15.27
N SER A 30 8.11 11.59 -13.95
CA SER A 30 8.93 12.41 -13.07
C SER A 30 9.80 11.51 -12.21
N TYR A 31 11.08 11.81 -12.15
CA TYR A 31 12.05 11.04 -11.38
C TYR A 31 12.49 11.81 -10.13
N TYR A 32 12.34 11.18 -8.96
CA TYR A 32 12.75 11.72 -7.68
C TYR A 32 13.76 10.78 -7.02
N ASN A 33 14.92 11.28 -6.66
CA ASN A 33 15.95 10.52 -5.98
C ASN A 33 16.15 11.02 -4.54
N SER A 34 17.00 10.34 -3.77
CA SER A 34 17.27 10.69 -2.37
C SER A 34 17.84 12.10 -2.18
N PHE A 35 18.51 12.65 -3.17
CA PHE A 35 18.98 14.05 -3.14
C PHE A 35 17.84 15.05 -3.31
N THR A 36 16.73 14.64 -3.97
CA THR A 36 15.55 15.49 -4.13
C THR A 36 14.73 15.56 -2.84
N TYR A 37 14.54 14.43 -2.15
CA TYR A 37 13.72 14.38 -0.93
C TYR A 37 14.56 14.35 0.37
N HIS A 38 15.91 14.35 0.30
CA HIS A 38 16.83 14.43 1.42
C HIS A 38 16.57 13.43 2.56
N TYR A 39 16.31 12.14 2.21
CA TYR A 39 15.99 11.10 3.16
C TYR A 39 16.61 9.77 2.75
N GLY A 40 16.29 8.66 3.45
CA GLY A 40 16.82 7.33 3.15
C GLY A 40 16.58 6.92 1.70
N MET A 41 17.57 6.28 1.08
CA MET A 41 17.51 5.93 -0.35
C MET A 41 16.46 4.86 -0.68
N GLN A 42 16.13 4.01 0.28
CA GLN A 42 15.25 2.86 0.04
C GLN A 42 13.84 3.13 0.51
N ASN A 43 12.89 3.04 -0.41
CA ASN A 43 11.46 3.05 -0.17
C ASN A 43 10.93 1.62 -0.37
N TRP A 44 10.13 1.12 0.58
CA TRP A 44 9.64 -0.25 0.63
C TRP A 44 8.21 -0.39 0.14
N CYS A 45 7.38 0.56 0.44
CA CYS A 45 5.96 0.55 0.13
C CYS A 45 5.47 1.99 -0.03
N CYS A 46 4.37 2.18 -0.75
CA CYS A 46 3.72 3.49 -0.87
C CYS A 46 2.20 3.36 -0.77
N THR A 47 1.56 4.44 -0.36
CA THR A 47 0.12 4.57 -0.28
C THR A 47 -0.29 6.02 -0.55
N GLN A 48 -1.55 6.25 -0.87
CA GLN A 48 -2.11 7.58 -1.08
C GLN A 48 -3.33 7.76 -0.18
N ASP A 49 -3.44 8.93 0.46
CA ASP A 49 -4.64 9.29 1.22
C ASP A 49 -5.72 9.92 0.32
N ASP A 50 -6.92 10.10 0.88
CA ASP A 50 -8.08 10.66 0.18
C ASP A 50 -7.89 12.12 -0.28
N ARG A 51 -6.85 12.80 0.20
CA ARG A 51 -6.46 14.16 -0.21
C ARG A 51 -5.44 14.17 -1.34
N GLY A 52 -5.02 12.98 -1.80
CA GLY A 52 -4.02 12.83 -2.86
C GLY A 52 -2.57 12.91 -2.37
N ILE A 53 -2.32 12.97 -1.06
CA ILE A 53 -0.97 12.96 -0.50
C ILE A 53 -0.41 11.56 -0.58
N MET A 54 0.76 11.40 -1.20
CA MET A 54 1.50 10.16 -1.25
C MET A 54 2.34 9.99 0.02
N TYR A 55 2.39 8.78 0.54
CA TYR A 55 3.24 8.39 1.66
C TYR A 55 4.11 7.20 1.26
N PHE A 56 5.36 7.21 1.69
CA PHE A 56 6.33 6.15 1.39
C PHE A 56 6.94 5.63 2.69
N ALA A 57 6.91 4.32 2.86
CA ALA A 57 7.67 3.62 3.88
C ALA A 57 9.15 3.64 3.52
N ASN A 58 9.99 4.21 4.37
CA ASN A 58 11.40 4.48 4.07
C ASN A 58 12.31 3.98 5.21
N ASN A 59 13.58 3.74 4.91
CA ASN A 59 14.57 3.31 5.90
C ASN A 59 14.73 4.26 7.10
N ASN A 60 14.37 5.52 6.96
CA ASN A 60 14.51 6.52 8.01
C ASN A 60 13.16 6.95 8.63
N GLY A 61 12.05 6.30 8.25
CA GLY A 61 10.71 6.64 8.70
C GLY A 61 9.70 6.73 7.57
N VAL A 62 8.90 7.78 7.52
CA VAL A 62 7.90 8.01 6.47
C VAL A 62 8.25 9.27 5.67
N LEU A 63 8.21 9.18 4.35
CA LEU A 63 8.17 10.34 3.46
C LEU A 63 6.73 10.64 3.08
N SER A 64 6.40 11.91 2.92
CA SER A 64 5.15 12.34 2.31
C SER A 64 5.40 13.34 1.19
N TYR A 65 4.57 13.28 0.14
CA TYR A 65 4.62 14.15 -1.02
C TYR A 65 3.22 14.63 -1.39
N ASP A 66 3.01 15.93 -1.40
CA ASP A 66 1.72 16.58 -1.66
C ASP A 66 1.53 17.04 -3.12
N GLY A 67 2.41 16.58 -4.02
CA GLY A 67 2.46 17.01 -5.42
C GLY A 67 3.43 18.18 -5.65
N TYR A 68 3.89 18.84 -4.59
CA TYR A 68 4.79 20.00 -4.65
C TYR A 68 5.99 19.84 -3.73
N SER A 69 5.79 19.47 -2.47
CA SER A 69 6.84 19.42 -1.45
C SER A 69 6.97 18.04 -0.80
N TRP A 70 8.22 17.69 -0.49
CA TRP A 70 8.57 16.51 0.29
C TRP A 70 8.67 16.85 1.78
N ARG A 71 8.10 15.98 2.63
CA ARG A 71 8.20 16.09 4.09
C ARG A 71 8.59 14.76 4.70
N THR A 72 9.37 14.81 5.78
CA THR A 72 9.79 13.65 6.54
C THR A 72 9.01 13.54 7.83
N ILE A 73 8.59 12.33 8.19
CA ILE A 73 7.85 12.02 9.41
C ILE A 73 8.59 10.88 10.08
N ALA A 74 9.28 11.19 11.19
CA ALA A 74 10.02 10.19 11.94
C ALA A 74 9.11 9.46 12.94
N LEU A 75 9.33 8.14 13.10
CA LEU A 75 8.78 7.41 14.24
C LEU A 75 9.50 7.83 15.52
N PRO A 76 8.85 7.72 16.70
CA PRO A 76 9.53 7.95 17.98
C PRO A 76 10.76 7.07 18.20
N SER A 77 10.73 5.84 17.69
CA SER A 77 11.85 4.89 17.68
C SER A 77 12.99 5.27 16.75
N LYS A 78 12.79 6.28 15.87
CA LYS A 78 13.69 6.63 14.75
C LYS A 78 14.04 5.42 13.86
N GLY A 79 13.16 4.43 13.84
CA GLY A 79 13.33 3.18 13.10
C GLY A 79 12.89 3.30 11.64
N LEU A 80 13.31 2.30 10.87
CA LEU A 80 12.84 2.10 9.50
C LEU A 80 11.35 1.75 9.48
N VAL A 81 10.68 2.06 8.37
CA VAL A 81 9.31 1.65 8.07
C VAL A 81 9.32 0.72 6.86
N ARG A 82 8.70 -0.45 6.98
CA ARG A 82 8.61 -1.45 5.91
C ARG A 82 7.29 -1.40 5.16
N SER A 83 6.22 -1.15 5.89
CA SER A 83 4.88 -1.18 5.33
C SER A 83 4.09 0.06 5.73
N ILE A 84 3.19 0.49 4.86
CA ILE A 84 2.39 1.68 5.06
C ILE A 84 1.03 1.52 4.37
N LEU A 85 -0.03 2.00 5.03
CA LEU A 85 -1.39 1.99 4.50
C LEU A 85 -2.14 3.24 4.95
N ALA A 86 -2.68 4.01 4.01
CA ALA A 86 -3.61 5.09 4.29
C ALA A 86 -5.04 4.52 4.35
N ASP A 87 -5.79 4.88 5.39
CA ASP A 87 -7.20 4.55 5.55
C ASP A 87 -7.91 5.64 6.35
N GLY A 88 -8.74 6.41 5.68
CA GLY A 88 -9.41 7.58 6.24
C GLY A 88 -8.41 8.63 6.74
N ASP A 89 -8.52 9.00 8.01
CA ASP A 89 -7.65 9.98 8.67
C ASP A 89 -6.32 9.39 9.20
N ARG A 90 -6.12 8.08 9.07
CA ARG A 90 -4.98 7.36 9.65
C ARG A 90 -4.01 6.87 8.58
N ILE A 91 -2.73 7.02 8.89
CA ILE A 91 -1.64 6.43 8.11
C ILE A 91 -1.01 5.34 8.97
N TYR A 92 -1.39 4.10 8.71
CA TYR A 92 -0.85 2.93 9.39
C TYR A 92 0.55 2.65 8.92
N VAL A 93 1.43 2.30 9.86
CA VAL A 93 2.85 2.00 9.59
C VAL A 93 3.29 0.75 10.32
N GLY A 94 4.10 -0.04 9.65
CA GLY A 94 4.76 -1.22 10.20
C GLY A 94 6.27 -1.05 10.16
N SER A 95 6.92 -1.34 11.29
CA SER A 95 8.34 -1.16 11.52
C SER A 95 8.94 -2.42 12.15
N TYR A 96 10.20 -2.36 12.54
CA TYR A 96 10.85 -3.36 13.36
C TYR A 96 10.45 -3.16 14.82
N THR A 97 9.88 -4.19 15.45
CA THR A 97 9.42 -4.21 16.86
C THR A 97 8.40 -3.12 17.22
N ASP A 98 7.74 -2.51 16.24
CA ASP A 98 6.66 -1.56 16.47
C ASP A 98 5.75 -1.46 15.25
N PHE A 99 4.49 -1.18 15.47
CA PHE A 99 3.52 -0.78 14.47
C PHE A 99 2.44 0.09 15.10
N GLY A 100 1.79 0.88 14.27
CA GLY A 100 0.77 1.80 14.74
C GLY A 100 0.24 2.66 13.62
N TYR A 101 -0.19 3.85 13.96
CA TYR A 101 -0.67 4.81 12.98
C TYR A 101 -0.30 6.23 13.35
N PHE A 102 -0.20 7.07 12.33
CA PHE A 102 -0.20 8.52 12.46
C PHE A 102 -1.59 9.06 12.23
N VAL A 103 -1.95 10.07 13.00
CA VAL A 103 -3.13 10.91 12.78
C VAL A 103 -2.70 12.39 12.88
N ARG A 104 -3.41 13.27 12.19
CA ARG A 104 -3.14 14.71 12.31
C ARG A 104 -3.83 15.26 13.55
N ASP A 105 -3.08 16.02 14.33
CA ASP A 105 -3.66 16.82 15.40
C ASP A 105 -4.40 18.09 14.85
N GLU A 106 -4.97 18.87 15.73
CA GLU A 106 -5.68 20.13 15.40
C GLU A 106 -4.80 21.16 14.69
N TRP A 107 -3.48 21.05 14.81
CA TRP A 107 -2.48 21.90 14.16
C TRP A 107 -1.97 21.31 12.82
N GLY A 108 -2.48 20.15 12.44
CA GLY A 108 -2.07 19.46 11.22
C GLY A 108 -0.76 18.68 11.34
N LYS A 109 -0.19 18.58 12.56
CA LYS A 109 1.02 17.79 12.82
C LYS A 109 0.69 16.30 12.93
N MET A 110 1.53 15.44 12.36
CA MET A 110 1.38 13.99 12.46
C MET A 110 1.81 13.52 13.85
N VAL A 111 0.88 12.90 14.57
CA VAL A 111 1.09 12.31 15.90
C VAL A 111 1.02 10.80 15.78
N TYR A 112 2.03 10.11 16.33
CA TYR A 112 2.12 8.66 16.29
C TYR A 112 1.42 8.01 17.48
N HIS A 113 0.65 6.97 17.21
CA HIS A 113 0.01 6.10 18.18
C HIS A 113 0.49 4.67 17.96
N SER A 114 1.32 4.16 18.88
CA SER A 114 1.76 2.78 18.85
C SER A 114 0.61 1.84 19.18
N LEU A 115 0.48 0.79 18.40
CA LEU A 115 -0.44 -0.33 18.61
C LEU A 115 0.27 -1.59 19.11
N TRP A 116 1.60 -1.56 19.25
CA TRP A 116 2.40 -2.69 19.69
C TRP A 116 2.04 -3.09 21.13
N PRO A 117 1.52 -4.31 21.36
CA PRO A 117 1.13 -4.69 22.71
C PRO A 117 2.35 -4.87 23.62
N LYS A 118 2.39 -4.15 24.75
CA LYS A 118 3.53 -4.16 25.68
C LYS A 118 4.00 -5.55 26.12
N LYS A 119 3.08 -6.51 26.26
CA LYS A 119 3.41 -7.90 26.64
C LYS A 119 4.21 -8.67 25.57
N TYR A 120 4.30 -8.16 24.35
CA TYR A 120 5.04 -8.78 23.24
C TYR A 120 6.32 -8.02 22.88
N GLN A 121 6.75 -7.06 23.68
CA GLN A 121 7.96 -6.25 23.41
C GLN A 121 9.26 -7.06 23.31
N SER A 122 9.27 -8.30 23.83
CA SER A 122 10.42 -9.21 23.69
C SER A 122 10.48 -9.95 22.34
N HIS A 123 9.46 -9.82 21.49
CA HIS A 123 9.44 -10.44 20.17
C HIS A 123 10.09 -9.49 19.18
N ASN A 124 11.22 -9.89 18.65
CA ASN A 124 11.89 -9.21 17.54
C ASN A 124 11.19 -9.58 16.24
N ASP A 125 10.18 -8.81 15.89
CA ASP A 125 9.39 -9.07 14.69
C ASP A 125 9.29 -7.80 13.83
N GLU A 126 9.21 -7.97 12.54
CA GLU A 126 9.18 -6.90 11.57
C GLU A 126 7.88 -6.97 10.77
N ILE A 127 7.15 -5.86 10.71
CA ILE A 127 5.88 -5.80 10.00
C ILE A 127 6.12 -5.46 8.55
N TRP A 128 6.03 -6.49 7.72
CA TRP A 128 6.31 -6.40 6.27
C TRP A 128 5.13 -5.94 5.44
N ASN A 129 3.92 -6.17 5.92
CA ASN A 129 2.72 -5.84 5.17
C ASN A 129 1.58 -5.36 6.06
N ILE A 130 0.79 -4.45 5.54
CA ILE A 130 -0.45 -3.96 6.18
C ILE A 130 -1.57 -4.04 5.16
N VAL A 131 -2.65 -4.71 5.52
CA VAL A 131 -3.82 -4.90 4.66
C VAL A 131 -5.09 -4.56 5.43
N LYS A 132 -6.02 -3.86 4.80
CA LYS A 132 -7.38 -3.71 5.31
C LYS A 132 -8.22 -4.89 4.84
N GLY A 133 -8.77 -5.65 5.77
CA GLY A 133 -9.70 -6.73 5.48
C GLY A 133 -11.08 -6.24 5.06
N ALA A 134 -11.88 -7.10 4.43
CA ALA A 134 -13.26 -6.80 4.07
C ALA A 134 -14.16 -6.57 5.30
N ASP A 135 -13.75 -7.04 6.46
CA ASP A 135 -14.38 -6.78 7.76
C ASP A 135 -14.04 -5.40 8.35
N GLY A 136 -13.27 -4.61 7.62
CA GLY A 136 -12.81 -3.27 8.03
C GLY A 136 -11.66 -3.28 9.04
N HIS A 137 -11.17 -4.45 9.46
CA HIS A 137 -10.02 -4.55 10.35
C HIS A 137 -8.70 -4.34 9.61
N ILE A 138 -7.69 -3.86 10.33
CA ILE A 138 -6.34 -3.70 9.80
C ILE A 138 -5.49 -4.87 10.27
N TYR A 139 -4.88 -5.55 9.31
CA TYR A 139 -4.00 -6.69 9.50
C TYR A 139 -2.56 -6.25 9.34
N PHE A 140 -1.77 -6.35 10.41
CA PHE A 140 -0.33 -6.13 10.39
C PHE A 140 0.38 -7.46 10.34
N GLN A 141 1.09 -7.74 9.26
CA GLN A 141 1.70 -9.04 9.01
C GLN A 141 3.20 -9.01 9.18
N SER A 142 3.72 -9.97 9.94
CA SER A 142 5.11 -10.41 9.91
C SER A 142 5.23 -11.79 9.25
N PHE A 143 6.41 -12.42 9.27
CA PHE A 143 6.58 -13.79 8.78
C PHE A 143 6.14 -14.87 9.78
N CYS A 144 6.16 -14.57 11.07
CA CYS A 144 5.86 -15.55 12.14
C CYS A 144 4.55 -15.23 12.88
N SER A 145 3.98 -14.07 12.63
CA SER A 145 2.78 -13.60 13.31
C SER A 145 1.99 -12.62 12.47
N TYR A 146 0.76 -12.38 12.86
CA TYR A 146 0.01 -11.22 12.39
C TYR A 146 -0.83 -10.66 13.54
N PHE A 147 -1.13 -9.38 13.45
CA PHE A 147 -1.88 -8.65 14.45
C PHE A 147 -3.11 -8.04 13.78
N VAL A 148 -4.27 -8.22 14.39
CA VAL A 148 -5.53 -7.67 13.88
C VAL A 148 -5.99 -6.54 14.77
N TYR A 149 -6.14 -5.36 14.18
CA TYR A 149 -6.66 -4.17 14.84
C TYR A 149 -8.09 -3.91 14.40
N ASP A 150 -9.04 -3.96 15.32
CA ASP A 150 -10.47 -3.76 15.10
C ASP A 150 -10.94 -2.30 15.29
N GLY A 151 -9.99 -1.37 15.41
CA GLY A 151 -10.26 0.04 15.70
C GLY A 151 -10.18 0.39 17.18
N LYS A 152 -10.16 -0.61 18.08
CA LYS A 152 -10.10 -0.44 19.56
C LYS A 152 -8.97 -1.23 20.19
N LYS A 153 -8.81 -2.48 19.81
CA LYS A 153 -7.82 -3.40 20.40
C LYS A 153 -7.04 -4.12 19.31
N VAL A 154 -5.87 -4.60 19.68
CA VAL A 154 -5.04 -5.48 18.86
C VAL A 154 -5.13 -6.90 19.38
N THR A 155 -5.42 -7.84 18.49
CA THR A 155 -5.41 -9.27 18.74
C THR A 155 -4.24 -9.90 17.99
N PRO A 156 -3.25 -10.49 18.68
CA PRO A 156 -2.12 -11.15 18.05
C PRO A 156 -2.45 -12.60 17.69
N TYR A 157 -1.87 -13.06 16.59
CA TYR A 157 -1.90 -14.43 16.11
C TYR A 157 -0.48 -14.89 15.81
N PHE A 158 0.02 -15.87 16.59
CA PHE A 158 1.34 -16.45 16.39
C PHE A 158 1.21 -17.75 15.61
N ILE A 159 1.93 -17.84 14.51
CA ILE A 159 1.82 -18.94 13.57
C ILE A 159 3.04 -19.85 13.76
N LYS A 160 2.81 -21.12 14.07
CA LYS A 160 3.87 -22.14 14.22
C LYS A 160 4.10 -22.93 12.94
N GLU A 161 3.04 -23.13 12.18
CA GLU A 161 3.01 -23.89 10.93
C GLU A 161 2.35 -23.02 9.86
N HIS A 162 2.55 -23.33 8.58
CA HIS A 162 1.93 -22.60 7.47
C HIS A 162 2.23 -21.10 7.47
N LEU A 163 3.52 -20.74 7.56
CA LEU A 163 3.99 -19.36 7.67
C LEU A 163 3.51 -18.48 6.50
N PRO A 164 2.84 -17.35 6.76
CA PRO A 164 2.38 -16.46 5.71
C PRO A 164 3.54 -15.67 5.11
N LEU A 165 3.72 -15.79 3.81
CA LEU A 165 4.66 -14.97 3.07
C LEU A 165 4.06 -13.58 2.79
N TRP A 166 2.78 -13.54 2.37
CA TRP A 166 2.13 -12.29 2.01
C TRP A 166 0.61 -12.35 2.16
N PHE A 167 0.02 -11.30 2.75
CA PHE A 167 -1.42 -11.09 2.78
C PHE A 167 -1.83 -10.12 1.68
N PHE A 168 -2.96 -10.36 1.05
CA PHE A 168 -3.57 -9.43 0.11
C PHE A 168 -5.08 -9.58 0.08
N GLN A 169 -5.75 -8.51 -0.33
CA GLN A 169 -7.20 -8.47 -0.44
C GLN A 169 -7.62 -8.35 -1.90
N THR A 170 -8.56 -9.17 -2.32
CA THR A 170 -9.20 -9.08 -3.64
C THR A 170 -10.62 -9.62 -3.58
N GLY A 171 -11.53 -9.04 -4.39
CA GLY A 171 -12.93 -9.48 -4.44
C GLY A 171 -13.66 -9.49 -3.09
N GLY A 172 -13.31 -8.58 -2.17
CA GLY A 172 -13.90 -8.54 -0.83
C GLY A 172 -13.44 -9.68 0.10
N GLN A 173 -12.38 -10.40 -0.23
CA GLN A 173 -11.84 -11.50 0.55
C GLN A 173 -10.35 -11.26 0.85
N LEU A 174 -9.92 -11.69 2.04
CA LEU A 174 -8.51 -11.71 2.43
C LEU A 174 -7.89 -13.06 2.08
N TYR A 175 -6.73 -13.03 1.47
CA TYR A 175 -5.94 -14.20 1.11
C TYR A 175 -4.55 -14.11 1.72
N ALA A 176 -3.95 -15.26 1.96
CA ALA A 176 -2.57 -15.43 2.37
C ALA A 176 -1.84 -16.33 1.40
N GLN A 177 -0.68 -15.91 0.93
CA GLN A 177 0.28 -16.82 0.34
C GLN A 177 1.08 -17.44 1.47
N LEU A 178 1.04 -18.75 1.58
CA LEU A 178 1.79 -19.52 2.57
C LEU A 178 3.06 -20.07 1.95
N ILE A 179 4.13 -20.20 2.73
CA ILE A 179 5.43 -20.67 2.22
C ILE A 179 5.32 -22.11 1.73
N SER A 180 4.60 -22.97 2.46
CA SER A 180 4.52 -24.41 2.17
C SER A 180 3.28 -24.83 1.39
N ASP A 181 2.19 -24.05 1.47
CA ASP A 181 0.85 -24.53 1.07
C ASP A 181 0.21 -23.71 -0.06
N GLY A 182 0.96 -22.75 -0.60
CA GLY A 182 0.49 -21.92 -1.70
C GLY A 182 -0.52 -20.85 -1.26
N LEU A 183 -1.59 -20.67 -2.04
CA LEU A 183 -2.57 -19.61 -1.84
C LEU A 183 -3.78 -20.11 -1.04
N CYS A 184 -4.06 -19.47 0.09
CA CYS A 184 -5.17 -19.79 0.98
C CYS A 184 -6.07 -18.58 1.22
N ARG A 185 -7.37 -18.80 1.37
CA ARG A 185 -8.29 -17.78 1.83
C ARG A 185 -8.23 -17.71 3.37
N VAL A 186 -8.02 -16.50 3.89
CA VAL A 186 -8.06 -16.25 5.33
C VAL A 186 -9.53 -16.16 5.77
N SER A 187 -9.96 -17.06 6.64
CA SER A 187 -11.30 -17.03 7.25
C SER A 187 -11.19 -16.84 8.75
N LYS A 188 -12.25 -16.34 9.39
CA LYS A 188 -12.28 -16.12 10.85
C LYS A 188 -12.19 -17.42 11.68
N THR A 189 -12.09 -18.59 11.04
CA THR A 189 -12.28 -19.91 11.68
C THR A 189 -11.00 -20.74 11.77
N TYR A 190 -9.82 -20.16 11.62
CA TYR A 190 -8.58 -20.90 11.87
C TYR A 190 -7.93 -20.42 13.18
N TYR A 191 -8.06 -21.29 14.17
CA TYR A 191 -7.30 -21.29 15.42
C TYR A 191 -6.00 -22.06 15.22
#